data_30dc65a4aae88b40936be197314ad331
#
_entry.id   30dc65a4aae88b40936be197314ad331
#
_cell.length_a   1.000
_cell.length_b   1.000
_cell.length_c   1.000
_cell.angle_alpha   90.00
_cell.angle_beta   90.00
_cell.angle_gamma   90.00
#
_symmetry.space_group_name_H-M   'P 1'
#
loop_
_entity.id
_entity.type
_entity.pdbx_description
1 polymer ?
#
loop_
_entity_poly.entity_id
_entity_poly.type
_entity_poly.pdbx_seq_one_letter_code
_entity_poly.pdbx_strand_id
1 'polypeptide(L)'
;MRSPARLLPRLTARLERAGGGSASTEAGLLIEAASGRPRLLLPADTTPLEQAQLDLLETWVRRREAREPLQLILGSTEFHGLTLRVDRGVLIPRPETELLTELALERLAGLEAPLVLDVGCGSGAIGLAIRHARPDARVCGTDIAPDALRLAARNARELGLELELFEADLLDSSAVRELARQADLLVSNPPYLPEADLHAVSPEVRAEPGLALYAGPDGLAVYRKLLGQAGQLLKPGAVIALELDPRNVHEAASAAAAAGWGRPEVVADLTGKARFLFLEKT
;
A
#
# COMPACT_ATOMS: atom_id res chain seq x y z
N MET A 1 -27.03 27.39 -4.72
CA MET A 1 -25.87 27.06 -3.86
C MET A 1 -25.59 25.56 -3.70
N ARG A 2 -26.35 24.67 -4.36
CA ARG A 2 -26.30 23.21 -4.16
C ARG A 2 -25.69 22.42 -5.32
N SER A 3 -25.23 23.09 -6.38
CA SER A 3 -24.64 22.42 -7.55
C SER A 3 -23.12 22.20 -7.37
N PRO A 4 -22.55 21.15 -7.99
CA PRO A 4 -21.11 20.85 -7.97
C PRO A 4 -20.24 22.05 -8.33
N ALA A 5 -20.57 22.80 -9.39
CA ALA A 5 -19.82 23.98 -9.81
C ALA A 5 -19.70 25.05 -8.70
N ARG A 6 -20.69 25.16 -7.81
CA ARG A 6 -20.66 26.10 -6.67
C ARG A 6 -20.11 25.50 -5.39
N LEU A 7 -20.24 24.19 -5.22
CA LEU A 7 -19.72 23.47 -4.05
C LEU A 7 -18.21 23.31 -4.12
N LEU A 8 -17.65 22.99 -5.28
CA LEU A 8 -16.23 22.69 -5.47
C LEU A 8 -15.32 23.80 -4.89
N PRO A 9 -15.42 25.08 -5.29
CA PRO A 9 -14.55 26.12 -4.74
C PRO A 9 -14.75 26.37 -3.25
N ARG A 10 -15.97 26.19 -2.74
CA ARG A 10 -16.28 26.35 -1.29
C ARG A 10 -15.65 25.25 -0.45
N LEU A 11 -15.72 24.00 -0.92
CA LEU A 11 -15.13 22.87 -0.21
C LEU A 11 -13.61 22.91 -0.32
N THR A 12 -13.07 23.26 -1.47
CA THR A 12 -11.62 23.53 -1.62
C THR A 12 -11.13 24.49 -0.56
N ALA A 13 -11.76 25.67 -0.44
CA ALA A 13 -11.37 26.66 0.56
C ALA A 13 -11.55 26.19 2.01
N ARG A 14 -12.49 25.28 2.30
CA ARG A 14 -12.64 24.65 3.63
C ARG A 14 -11.48 23.71 3.93
N LEU A 15 -11.15 22.81 2.98
CA LEU A 15 -10.10 21.81 3.14
C LEU A 15 -8.71 22.44 3.16
N GLU A 16 -8.45 23.51 2.41
CA GLU A 16 -7.22 24.29 2.48
C GLU A 16 -6.94 24.80 3.90
N ARG A 17 -7.97 25.33 4.58
CA ARG A 17 -7.84 25.80 5.97
C ARG A 17 -7.54 24.70 6.98
N ALA A 18 -8.02 23.47 6.69
CA ALA A 18 -7.75 22.33 7.53
C ALA A 18 -6.33 21.77 7.37
N GLY A 19 -5.60 22.20 6.34
CA GLY A 19 -4.21 21.79 6.08
C GLY A 19 -4.13 20.33 5.70
N GLY A 20 -4.32 19.97 4.48
CA GLY A 20 -4.22 18.62 3.92
C GLY A 20 -3.51 18.66 2.59
N GLY A 21 -3.56 17.56 1.86
CA GLY A 21 -2.98 17.45 0.52
C GLY A 21 -3.59 18.41 -0.50
N SER A 22 -3.84 17.96 -1.72
CA SER A 22 -4.47 18.81 -2.75
C SER A 22 -5.94 19.04 -2.47
N ALA A 23 -6.29 20.11 -1.75
CA ALA A 23 -7.65 20.43 -1.32
C ALA A 23 -8.67 20.45 -2.48
N SER A 24 -8.27 20.94 -3.65
CA SER A 24 -9.13 20.95 -4.83
C SER A 24 -9.41 19.54 -5.36
N THR A 25 -8.41 18.68 -5.38
CA THR A 25 -8.56 17.28 -5.78
C THR A 25 -9.43 16.53 -4.78
N GLU A 26 -9.19 16.71 -3.49
CA GLU A 26 -9.95 16.07 -2.41
C GLU A 26 -11.43 16.51 -2.45
N ALA A 27 -11.71 17.82 -2.61
CA ALA A 27 -13.05 18.32 -2.75
C ALA A 27 -13.79 17.73 -3.97
N GLY A 28 -13.08 17.59 -5.09
CA GLY A 28 -13.59 16.94 -6.30
C GLY A 28 -13.95 15.48 -6.07
N LEU A 29 -13.07 14.70 -5.43
CA LEU A 29 -13.31 13.29 -5.11
C LEU A 29 -14.50 13.10 -4.16
N LEU A 30 -14.61 13.94 -3.14
CA LEU A 30 -15.76 13.90 -2.23
C LEU A 30 -17.10 14.20 -2.93
N ILE A 31 -17.13 15.20 -3.82
CA ILE A 31 -18.33 15.52 -4.60
C ILE A 31 -18.66 14.38 -5.57
N GLU A 32 -17.66 13.86 -6.29
CA GLU A 32 -17.81 12.72 -7.21
C GLU A 32 -18.41 11.52 -6.49
N ALA A 33 -17.84 11.12 -5.38
CA ALA A 33 -18.30 9.98 -4.60
C ALA A 33 -19.72 10.17 -4.02
N ALA A 34 -20.04 11.39 -3.56
CA ALA A 34 -21.36 11.67 -3.01
C ALA A 34 -22.46 11.78 -4.08
N SER A 35 -22.10 12.20 -5.30
CA SER A 35 -23.06 12.51 -6.36
C SER A 35 -23.12 11.45 -7.47
N GLY A 36 -22.09 10.61 -7.60
CA GLY A 36 -21.91 9.71 -8.75
C GLY A 36 -21.57 10.46 -10.06
N ARG A 37 -21.20 11.74 -9.99
CA ARG A 37 -20.93 12.57 -11.18
C ARG A 37 -19.44 12.67 -11.43
N PRO A 38 -18.96 12.43 -12.67
CA PRO A 38 -17.55 12.44 -12.98
C PRO A 38 -16.86 13.76 -12.59
N ARG A 39 -15.73 13.66 -11.88
CA ARG A 39 -14.96 14.80 -11.36
C ARG A 39 -14.64 15.85 -12.43
N LEU A 40 -14.32 15.39 -13.65
CA LEU A 40 -13.98 16.29 -14.77
C LEU A 40 -15.14 17.25 -15.13
N LEU A 41 -16.38 16.85 -14.91
CA LEU A 41 -17.57 17.64 -15.26
C LEU A 41 -18.03 18.58 -14.14
N LEU A 42 -17.56 18.38 -12.90
CA LEU A 42 -18.03 19.15 -11.74
C LEU A 42 -17.92 20.66 -11.87
N PRO A 43 -16.83 21.23 -12.46
CA PRO A 43 -16.70 22.68 -12.61
C PRO A 43 -17.82 23.32 -13.47
N ALA A 44 -18.37 22.57 -14.42
CA ALA A 44 -19.44 23.04 -15.31
C ALA A 44 -20.84 22.57 -14.88
N ASP A 45 -20.95 21.67 -13.91
CA ASP A 45 -22.22 21.07 -13.51
C ASP A 45 -23.01 22.01 -12.57
N THR A 46 -24.07 22.60 -13.13
CA THR A 46 -24.96 23.50 -12.42
C THR A 46 -26.23 22.82 -11.84
N THR A 47 -26.38 21.50 -12.06
CA THR A 47 -27.52 20.73 -11.55
C THR A 47 -27.40 20.55 -10.04
N PRO A 48 -28.38 20.95 -9.24
CA PRO A 48 -28.32 20.79 -7.79
C PRO A 48 -28.22 19.34 -7.36
N LEU A 49 -27.46 19.11 -6.28
CA LEU A 49 -27.45 17.83 -5.55
C LEU A 49 -28.70 17.68 -4.71
N GLU A 50 -29.12 16.43 -4.51
CA GLU A 50 -30.22 16.09 -3.60
C GLU A 50 -29.80 16.33 -2.13
N GLN A 51 -30.77 16.50 -1.25
CA GLN A 51 -30.51 16.80 0.16
C GLN A 51 -29.69 15.69 0.82
N ALA A 52 -29.98 14.41 0.56
CA ALA A 52 -29.25 13.28 1.08
C ALA A 52 -27.76 13.30 0.66
N GLN A 53 -27.48 13.66 -0.62
CA GLN A 53 -26.09 13.80 -1.12
C GLN A 53 -25.36 14.96 -0.43
N LEU A 54 -26.05 16.06 -0.15
CA LEU A 54 -25.46 17.20 0.56
C LEU A 54 -25.15 16.85 2.02
N ASP A 55 -26.03 16.13 2.70
CA ASP A 55 -25.83 15.73 4.10
C ASP A 55 -24.66 14.73 4.23
N LEU A 56 -24.57 13.79 3.29
CA LEU A 56 -23.44 12.85 3.19
C LEU A 56 -22.13 13.60 2.94
N LEU A 57 -22.12 14.50 1.97
CA LEU A 57 -20.96 15.32 1.62
C LEU A 57 -20.50 16.17 2.80
N GLU A 58 -21.43 16.82 3.51
CA GLU A 58 -21.09 17.61 4.70
C GLU A 58 -20.49 16.74 5.81
N THR A 59 -21.00 15.53 6.01
CA THR A 59 -20.44 14.55 6.96
C THR A 59 -19.01 14.18 6.60
N TRP A 60 -18.75 13.88 5.33
CA TRP A 60 -17.40 13.53 4.85
C TRP A 60 -16.43 14.71 4.94
N VAL A 61 -16.87 15.91 4.58
CA VAL A 61 -16.04 17.12 4.68
C VAL A 61 -15.63 17.37 6.13
N ARG A 62 -16.53 17.24 7.11
CA ARG A 62 -16.19 17.38 8.54
C ARG A 62 -15.17 16.34 9.00
N ARG A 63 -15.29 15.09 8.56
CA ARG A 63 -14.30 14.05 8.85
C ARG A 63 -12.93 14.44 8.26
N ARG A 64 -12.91 14.96 7.03
CA ARG A 64 -11.66 15.39 6.38
C ARG A 64 -11.07 16.64 7.03
N GLU A 65 -11.89 17.60 7.47
CA GLU A 65 -11.45 18.76 8.27
C GLU A 65 -10.82 18.31 9.61
N ALA A 66 -11.28 17.21 10.18
CA ALA A 66 -10.67 16.57 11.34
C ALA A 66 -9.40 15.75 11.01
N ARG A 67 -8.87 15.85 9.78
CA ARG A 67 -7.66 15.19 9.30
C ARG A 67 -7.77 13.66 9.21
N GLU A 68 -8.98 13.13 9.08
CA GLU A 68 -9.16 11.71 8.74
C GLU A 68 -8.71 11.48 7.29
N PRO A 69 -7.94 10.40 7.01
CA PRO A 69 -7.52 10.06 5.64
C PRO A 69 -8.71 9.99 4.68
N LEU A 70 -8.56 10.62 3.49
CA LEU A 70 -9.63 10.67 2.50
C LEU A 70 -10.11 9.27 2.09
N GLN A 71 -9.19 8.33 1.93
CA GLN A 71 -9.47 6.96 1.54
C GLN A 71 -10.34 6.24 2.57
N LEU A 72 -10.12 6.48 3.89
CA LEU A 72 -10.97 5.94 4.95
C LEU A 72 -12.36 6.59 4.97
N ILE A 73 -12.48 7.83 4.52
CA ILE A 73 -13.78 8.51 4.38
C ILE A 73 -14.56 7.90 3.22
N LEU A 74 -13.89 7.66 2.10
CA LEU A 74 -14.48 7.08 0.88
C LEU A 74 -14.67 5.56 0.98
N GLY A 75 -13.89 4.87 1.84
CA GLY A 75 -13.89 3.42 2.01
C GLY A 75 -13.18 2.65 0.90
N SER A 76 -12.48 3.34 0.00
CA SER A 76 -11.73 2.73 -1.09
C SER A 76 -10.58 3.61 -1.57
N THR A 77 -9.63 3.00 -2.28
CA THR A 77 -8.55 3.69 -2.99
C THR A 77 -8.26 2.98 -4.30
N GLU A 78 -7.69 3.71 -5.25
CA GLU A 78 -7.13 3.12 -6.47
C GLU A 78 -5.70 2.66 -6.20
N PHE A 79 -5.32 1.51 -6.76
CA PHE A 79 -3.97 0.97 -6.72
C PHE A 79 -3.73 0.12 -7.96
N HIS A 80 -2.76 0.49 -8.77
CA HIS A 80 -2.36 -0.23 -9.99
C HIS A 80 -3.56 -0.58 -10.90
N GLY A 81 -4.50 0.36 -11.06
CA GLY A 81 -5.72 0.18 -11.86
C GLY A 81 -6.84 -0.64 -11.18
N LEU A 82 -6.65 -1.08 -9.95
CA LEU A 82 -7.65 -1.79 -9.16
C LEU A 82 -8.28 -0.86 -8.12
N THR A 83 -9.60 -0.95 -7.92
CA THR A 83 -10.28 -0.28 -6.81
C THR A 83 -10.28 -1.20 -5.59
N LEU A 84 -9.51 -0.85 -4.57
CA LEU A 84 -9.37 -1.63 -3.33
C LEU A 84 -10.19 -1.01 -2.20
N ARG A 85 -10.85 -1.84 -1.40
CA ARG A 85 -11.39 -1.41 -0.10
C ARG A 85 -10.26 -1.10 0.86
N VAL A 86 -10.46 -0.08 1.66
CA VAL A 86 -9.59 0.28 2.78
C VAL A 86 -10.41 0.32 4.06
N ASP A 87 -9.78 -0.01 5.17
CA ASP A 87 -10.41 -0.03 6.49
C ASP A 87 -9.43 0.49 7.56
N ARG A 88 -9.98 0.93 8.69
CA ARG A 88 -9.17 1.30 9.85
C ARG A 88 -8.42 0.07 10.36
N GLY A 89 -7.18 0.26 10.76
CA GLY A 89 -6.35 -0.84 11.26
C GLY A 89 -5.50 -1.55 10.20
N VAL A 90 -5.59 -1.13 8.94
CA VAL A 90 -4.74 -1.61 7.83
C VAL A 90 -4.11 -0.43 7.12
N LEU A 91 -2.85 -0.57 6.70
CA LEU A 91 -2.14 0.48 5.95
C LEU A 91 -2.90 0.80 4.64
N ILE A 92 -3.11 2.08 4.39
CA ILE A 92 -3.68 2.53 3.11
C ILE A 92 -2.60 2.36 2.02
N PRO A 93 -2.88 1.68 0.89
CA PRO A 93 -1.93 1.53 -0.21
C PRO A 93 -1.34 2.88 -0.64
N ARG A 94 -0.01 2.92 -0.86
CA ARG A 94 0.73 4.12 -1.23
C ARG A 94 1.02 4.16 -2.72
N PRO A 95 1.01 5.35 -3.34
CA PRO A 95 1.37 5.48 -4.77
C PRO A 95 2.79 4.97 -5.08
N GLU A 96 3.74 5.14 -4.15
CA GLU A 96 5.11 4.65 -4.32
C GLU A 96 5.16 3.12 -4.44
N THR A 97 4.27 2.42 -3.74
CA THR A 97 4.17 0.96 -3.76
C THR A 97 3.68 0.41 -5.10
N GLU A 98 3.00 1.22 -5.93
CA GLU A 98 2.66 0.85 -7.31
C GLU A 98 3.92 0.62 -8.14
N LEU A 99 4.94 1.48 -7.98
CA LEU A 99 6.22 1.31 -8.67
C LEU A 99 6.98 0.07 -8.18
N LEU A 100 6.93 -0.25 -6.87
CA LEU A 100 7.46 -1.52 -6.39
C LEU A 100 6.79 -2.71 -7.11
N THR A 101 5.48 -2.64 -7.28
CA THR A 101 4.70 -3.69 -7.97
C THR A 101 5.11 -3.82 -9.44
N GLU A 102 5.29 -2.71 -10.15
CA GLU A 102 5.77 -2.72 -11.54
C GLU A 102 7.16 -3.35 -11.66
N LEU A 103 8.10 -2.91 -10.82
CA LEU A 103 9.46 -3.46 -10.79
C LEU A 103 9.48 -4.95 -10.40
N ALA A 104 8.59 -5.38 -9.51
CA ALA A 104 8.41 -6.78 -9.14
C ALA A 104 7.89 -7.62 -10.33
N LEU A 105 6.94 -7.08 -11.09
CA LEU A 105 6.42 -7.72 -12.32
C LEU A 105 7.51 -7.89 -13.39
N GLU A 106 8.42 -6.91 -13.51
CA GLU A 106 9.58 -7.02 -14.42
C GLU A 106 10.48 -8.20 -14.04
N ARG A 107 10.67 -8.47 -12.73
CA ARG A 107 11.47 -9.62 -12.23
C ARG A 107 10.81 -10.98 -12.51
N LEU A 108 9.51 -10.99 -12.72
CA LEU A 108 8.76 -12.19 -13.11
C LEU A 108 8.74 -12.43 -14.62
N ALA A 109 9.31 -11.54 -15.42
CA ALA A 109 9.35 -11.69 -16.87
C ALA A 109 10.13 -12.95 -17.26
N GLY A 110 9.56 -13.76 -18.13
CA GLY A 110 10.17 -15.01 -18.61
C GLY A 110 9.98 -16.24 -17.70
N LEU A 111 9.42 -16.06 -16.49
CA LEU A 111 9.03 -17.19 -15.64
C LEU A 111 7.63 -17.68 -16.02
N GLU A 112 7.43 -18.99 -16.05
CA GLU A 112 6.11 -19.62 -16.24
C GLU A 112 5.52 -19.98 -14.87
N ALA A 113 4.26 -19.62 -14.66
CA ALA A 113 3.51 -19.88 -13.42
C ALA A 113 4.30 -19.60 -12.12
N PRO A 114 4.89 -18.39 -11.96
CA PRO A 114 5.75 -18.09 -10.81
C PRO A 114 4.98 -18.10 -9.49
N LEU A 115 5.65 -18.52 -8.42
CA LEU A 115 5.14 -18.41 -7.06
C LEU A 115 5.64 -17.11 -6.42
N VAL A 116 4.69 -16.27 -6.01
CA VAL A 116 4.94 -14.96 -5.37
C VAL A 116 4.45 -14.96 -3.93
N LEU A 117 5.29 -14.50 -3.02
CA LEU A 117 4.92 -14.22 -1.62
C LEU A 117 4.85 -12.71 -1.39
N ASP A 118 3.67 -12.20 -1.05
CA ASP A 118 3.43 -10.84 -0.58
C ASP A 118 3.46 -10.84 0.96
N VAL A 119 4.57 -10.41 1.55
CA VAL A 119 4.82 -10.50 3.00
C VAL A 119 4.47 -9.20 3.69
N GLY A 120 3.57 -9.25 4.69
CA GLY A 120 2.92 -8.09 5.25
C GLY A 120 1.92 -7.50 4.25
N CYS A 121 1.05 -8.34 3.70
CA CYS A 121 0.23 -8.02 2.53
C CYS A 121 -0.81 -6.90 2.78
N GLY A 122 -1.13 -6.60 4.04
CA GLY A 122 -2.08 -5.54 4.39
C GLY A 122 -3.45 -5.73 3.73
N SER A 123 -3.83 -4.80 2.88
CA SER A 123 -5.07 -4.86 2.08
C SER A 123 -5.01 -5.86 0.91
N GLY A 124 -3.87 -6.51 0.68
CA GLY A 124 -3.59 -7.36 -0.47
C GLY A 124 -3.20 -6.59 -1.75
N ALA A 125 -2.86 -5.31 -1.64
CA ALA A 125 -2.68 -4.43 -2.79
C ALA A 125 -1.63 -4.95 -3.78
N ILE A 126 -0.42 -5.29 -3.32
CA ILE A 126 0.66 -5.78 -4.17
C ILE A 126 0.30 -7.15 -4.76
N GLY A 127 -0.10 -8.10 -3.90
CA GLY A 127 -0.44 -9.45 -4.34
C GLY A 127 -1.57 -9.49 -5.35
N LEU A 128 -2.63 -8.71 -5.15
CA LEU A 128 -3.77 -8.62 -6.07
C LEU A 128 -3.39 -7.95 -7.39
N ALA A 129 -2.56 -6.90 -7.37
CA ALA A 129 -2.08 -6.27 -8.59
C ALA A 129 -1.19 -7.22 -9.41
N ILE A 130 -0.29 -7.97 -8.75
CA ILE A 130 0.50 -9.00 -9.42
C ILE A 130 -0.40 -10.09 -10.01
N ARG A 131 -1.36 -10.60 -9.25
CA ARG A 131 -2.31 -11.64 -9.72
C ARG A 131 -3.15 -11.17 -10.89
N HIS A 132 -3.55 -9.89 -10.88
CA HIS A 132 -4.29 -9.28 -12.00
C HIS A 132 -3.44 -9.20 -13.27
N ALA A 133 -2.20 -8.74 -13.14
CA ALA A 133 -1.27 -8.59 -14.28
C ALA A 133 -0.71 -9.92 -14.78
N ARG A 134 -0.58 -10.93 -13.91
CA ARG A 134 -0.05 -12.28 -14.20
C ARG A 134 -1.05 -13.35 -13.75
N PRO A 135 -2.06 -13.63 -14.58
CA PRO A 135 -3.07 -14.65 -14.27
C PRO A 135 -2.54 -16.08 -14.12
N ASP A 136 -1.33 -16.35 -14.60
CA ASP A 136 -0.63 -17.62 -14.44
C ASP A 136 0.12 -17.71 -13.09
N ALA A 137 0.43 -16.58 -12.44
CA ALA A 137 1.16 -16.59 -11.17
C ALA A 137 0.30 -17.16 -10.02
N ARG A 138 0.91 -17.98 -9.19
CA ARG A 138 0.36 -18.32 -7.86
C ARG A 138 0.81 -17.25 -6.88
N VAL A 139 -0.15 -16.54 -6.25
CA VAL A 139 0.16 -15.45 -5.31
C VAL A 139 -0.36 -15.80 -3.93
N CYS A 140 0.52 -15.71 -2.93
CA CYS A 140 0.22 -15.95 -1.53
C CYS A 140 0.54 -14.69 -0.72
N GLY A 141 -0.39 -14.25 0.12
CA GLY A 141 -0.19 -13.12 1.04
C GLY A 141 -0.02 -13.60 2.49
N THR A 142 0.88 -12.98 3.23
CA THR A 142 1.02 -13.21 4.67
C THR A 142 0.88 -11.92 5.44
N ASP A 143 0.23 -11.96 6.59
CA ASP A 143 0.18 -10.84 7.53
C ASP A 143 0.03 -11.35 8.96
N ILE A 144 0.55 -10.60 9.92
CA ILE A 144 0.40 -10.90 11.34
C ILE A 144 -0.96 -10.43 11.88
N ALA A 145 -1.59 -9.45 11.20
CA ALA A 145 -2.84 -8.84 11.63
C ALA A 145 -4.04 -9.55 10.98
N PRO A 146 -4.94 -10.20 11.77
CA PRO A 146 -6.15 -10.83 11.22
C PRO A 146 -7.06 -9.84 10.47
N ASP A 147 -7.06 -8.55 10.85
CA ASP A 147 -7.84 -7.51 10.17
C ASP A 147 -7.32 -7.27 8.74
N ALA A 148 -6.01 -7.28 8.55
CA ALA A 148 -5.38 -7.17 7.24
C ALA A 148 -5.80 -8.34 6.34
N LEU A 149 -5.70 -9.57 6.84
CA LEU A 149 -6.10 -10.77 6.09
C LEU A 149 -7.59 -10.76 5.72
N ARG A 150 -8.46 -10.28 6.63
CA ARG A 150 -9.90 -10.12 6.32
C ARG A 150 -10.15 -9.11 5.21
N LEU A 151 -9.44 -7.98 5.25
CA LEU A 151 -9.54 -6.94 4.22
C LEU A 151 -8.99 -7.44 2.87
N ALA A 152 -7.83 -8.11 2.87
CA ALA A 152 -7.24 -8.71 1.66
C ALA A 152 -8.19 -9.77 1.04
N ALA A 153 -8.78 -10.64 1.85
CA ALA A 153 -9.76 -11.63 1.40
C ALA A 153 -11.03 -10.98 0.82
N ARG A 154 -11.46 -9.86 1.39
CA ARG A 154 -12.58 -9.08 0.87
C ARG A 154 -12.23 -8.47 -0.49
N ASN A 155 -11.08 -7.85 -0.62
CA ASN A 155 -10.60 -7.26 -1.87
C ASN A 155 -10.46 -8.32 -2.96
N ALA A 156 -9.84 -9.46 -2.67
CA ALA A 156 -9.71 -10.58 -3.59
C ALA A 156 -11.08 -11.02 -4.14
N ARG A 157 -12.05 -11.20 -3.25
CA ARG A 157 -13.41 -11.61 -3.61
C ARG A 157 -14.14 -10.55 -4.44
N GLU A 158 -14.07 -9.27 -4.07
CA GLU A 158 -14.73 -8.18 -4.80
C GLU A 158 -14.14 -8.00 -6.21
N LEU A 159 -12.84 -8.29 -6.37
CA LEU A 159 -12.15 -8.24 -7.67
C LEU A 159 -12.26 -9.54 -8.49
N GLY A 160 -12.74 -10.63 -7.89
CA GLY A 160 -12.77 -11.96 -8.55
C GLY A 160 -11.37 -12.53 -8.78
N LEU A 161 -10.39 -12.18 -7.95
CA LEU A 161 -9.00 -12.63 -8.02
C LEU A 161 -8.70 -13.66 -6.93
N GLU A 162 -7.83 -14.62 -7.23
CA GLU A 162 -7.34 -15.59 -6.25
C GLU A 162 -6.12 -15.04 -5.51
N LEU A 163 -6.16 -15.08 -4.19
CA LEU A 163 -5.07 -14.75 -3.29
C LEU A 163 -5.12 -15.70 -2.10
N GLU A 164 -4.12 -16.56 -1.95
CA GLU A 164 -4.01 -17.44 -0.79
C GLU A 164 -3.48 -16.64 0.40
N LEU A 165 -4.14 -16.71 1.57
CA LEU A 165 -3.81 -15.88 2.72
C LEU A 165 -3.44 -16.71 3.92
N PHE A 166 -2.36 -16.30 4.62
CA PHE A 166 -1.81 -17.00 5.78
C PHE A 166 -1.54 -16.01 6.91
N GLU A 167 -2.00 -16.35 8.12
CA GLU A 167 -1.59 -15.63 9.32
C GLU A 167 -0.18 -16.06 9.72
N ALA A 168 0.77 -15.12 9.69
CA ALA A 168 2.16 -15.38 10.06
C ALA A 168 2.89 -14.09 10.42
N ASP A 169 3.84 -14.18 11.34
CA ASP A 169 4.84 -13.14 11.58
C ASP A 169 5.95 -13.27 10.54
N LEU A 170 5.79 -12.56 9.42
CA LEU A 170 6.61 -12.65 8.21
C LEU A 170 6.53 -14.07 7.61
N LEU A 171 7.62 -14.86 7.72
CA LEU A 171 7.70 -16.24 7.21
C LEU A 171 7.56 -17.29 8.34
N ASP A 172 7.16 -16.89 9.55
CA ASP A 172 7.20 -17.78 10.73
C ASP A 172 5.92 -18.61 10.91
N SER A 173 5.58 -19.40 9.88
CA SER A 173 4.63 -20.52 10.01
C SER A 173 5.10 -21.68 9.14
N SER A 174 4.73 -22.91 9.48
CA SER A 174 5.16 -24.09 8.72
C SER A 174 4.72 -24.05 7.26
N ALA A 175 3.48 -23.62 7.02
CA ALA A 175 2.92 -23.49 5.67
C ALA A 175 3.65 -22.41 4.86
N VAL A 176 3.90 -21.24 5.46
CA VAL A 176 4.58 -20.13 4.78
C VAL A 176 6.05 -20.46 4.52
N ARG A 177 6.73 -21.15 5.44
CA ARG A 177 8.10 -21.64 5.24
C ARG A 177 8.21 -22.59 4.04
N GLU A 178 7.23 -23.46 3.86
CA GLU A 178 7.22 -24.36 2.70
C GLU A 178 6.99 -23.62 1.38
N LEU A 179 6.11 -22.64 1.37
CA LEU A 179 5.91 -21.75 0.23
C LEU A 179 7.18 -20.94 -0.07
N ALA A 180 7.84 -20.40 0.96
CA ALA A 180 9.06 -19.61 0.79
C ALA A 180 10.19 -20.40 0.11
N ARG A 181 10.32 -21.72 0.40
CA ARG A 181 11.32 -22.57 -0.26
C ARG A 181 11.10 -22.73 -1.77
N GLN A 182 9.87 -22.51 -2.23
CA GLN A 182 9.46 -22.67 -3.62
C GLN A 182 9.31 -21.32 -4.33
N ALA A 183 9.22 -20.22 -3.58
CA ALA A 183 8.97 -18.89 -4.11
C ALA A 183 10.03 -18.44 -5.13
N ASP A 184 9.57 -17.82 -6.20
CA ASP A 184 10.41 -17.15 -7.20
C ASP A 184 10.62 -15.67 -6.83
N LEU A 185 9.59 -15.07 -6.21
CA LEU A 185 9.62 -13.69 -5.74
C LEU A 185 9.03 -13.60 -4.33
N LEU A 186 9.72 -12.88 -3.45
CA LEU A 186 9.19 -12.34 -2.21
C LEU A 186 9.10 -10.82 -2.37
N VAL A 187 7.91 -10.27 -2.24
CA VAL A 187 7.67 -8.83 -2.27
C VAL A 187 7.14 -8.36 -0.92
N SER A 188 7.55 -7.17 -0.47
CA SER A 188 7.06 -6.61 0.79
C SER A 188 7.20 -5.08 0.82
N ASN A 189 6.21 -4.42 1.38
CA ASN A 189 6.31 -3.07 1.93
C ASN A 189 6.22 -3.18 3.46
N PRO A 190 7.29 -3.58 4.14
CA PRO A 190 7.28 -3.79 5.59
C PRO A 190 7.26 -2.45 6.33
N PRO A 191 6.86 -2.40 7.60
CA PRO A 191 7.09 -1.23 8.44
C PRO A 191 8.56 -0.82 8.39
N TYR A 192 8.82 0.49 8.24
CA TYR A 192 10.18 1.03 8.09
C TYR A 192 10.42 2.35 8.80
N LEU A 193 9.43 2.92 9.50
CA LEU A 193 9.63 4.16 10.23
C LEU A 193 10.31 3.90 11.59
N PRO A 194 11.32 4.72 11.94
CA PRO A 194 11.83 4.74 13.31
C PRO A 194 10.75 5.16 14.31
N GLU A 195 10.76 4.57 15.51
CA GLU A 195 9.83 4.92 16.58
C GLU A 195 9.91 6.40 16.96
N ALA A 196 11.08 7.03 16.81
CA ALA A 196 11.27 8.46 17.06
C ALA A 196 10.43 9.36 16.15
N ASP A 197 10.02 8.86 14.98
CA ASP A 197 9.21 9.61 14.01
C ASP A 197 7.71 9.66 14.38
N LEU A 198 7.28 9.00 15.45
CA LEU A 198 5.86 8.93 15.87
C LEU A 198 5.19 10.31 15.94
N HIS A 199 5.93 11.34 16.37
CA HIS A 199 5.42 12.70 16.49
C HIS A 199 5.67 13.56 15.26
N ALA A 200 6.52 13.12 14.34
CA ALA A 200 6.89 13.88 13.14
C ALA A 200 5.98 13.60 11.93
N VAL A 201 5.29 12.47 11.92
CA VAL A 201 4.38 12.11 10.82
C VAL A 201 3.08 12.94 10.84
N SER A 202 2.44 13.06 9.70
CA SER A 202 1.17 13.80 9.58
C SER A 202 0.05 13.17 10.42
N PRO A 203 -1.00 13.92 10.76
CA PRO A 203 -2.16 13.38 11.47
C PRO A 203 -2.83 12.21 10.74
N GLU A 204 -2.83 12.22 9.41
CA GLU A 204 -3.36 11.14 8.58
C GLU A 204 -2.59 9.85 8.79
N VAL A 205 -1.25 9.91 8.76
CA VAL A 205 -0.38 8.74 9.00
C VAL A 205 -0.55 8.24 10.44
N ARG A 206 -0.69 9.13 11.41
CA ARG A 206 -0.95 8.73 12.81
C ARG A 206 -2.28 8.02 13.03
N ALA A 207 -3.23 8.18 12.13
CA ALA A 207 -4.52 7.47 12.18
C ALA A 207 -4.41 6.01 11.71
N GLU A 208 -3.27 5.62 11.14
CA GLU A 208 -3.00 4.25 10.68
C GLU A 208 -2.34 3.39 11.78
N PRO A 209 -2.39 2.05 11.67
CA PRO A 209 -1.90 1.18 12.75
C PRO A 209 -0.38 1.30 12.90
N GLY A 210 0.10 1.51 14.13
CA GLY A 210 1.53 1.62 14.41
C GLY A 210 2.33 0.38 14.02
N LEU A 211 1.72 -0.81 14.11
CA LEU A 211 2.32 -2.07 13.68
C LEU A 211 2.69 -2.07 12.18
N ALA A 212 1.95 -1.34 11.35
CA ALA A 212 2.20 -1.23 9.92
C ALA A 212 3.16 -0.09 9.56
N LEU A 213 3.58 0.73 10.53
CA LEU A 213 4.40 1.91 10.30
C LEU A 213 5.80 1.79 10.91
N TYR A 214 5.90 1.36 12.17
CA TYR A 214 7.12 1.48 12.96
C TYR A 214 7.87 0.16 13.07
N ALA A 215 9.19 0.23 12.91
CA ALA A 215 10.08 -0.93 12.91
C ALA A 215 11.32 -0.71 13.82
N GLY A 216 11.05 -0.40 15.08
CA GLY A 216 12.09 -0.23 16.10
C GLY A 216 12.82 1.11 16.02
N PRO A 217 13.95 1.26 16.75
CA PRO A 217 14.62 2.55 16.91
C PRO A 217 15.15 3.16 15.61
N ASP A 218 15.57 2.34 14.66
CA ASP A 218 16.17 2.75 13.37
C ASP A 218 15.30 2.45 12.15
N GLY A 219 14.11 1.85 12.34
CA GLY A 219 13.21 1.49 11.26
C GLY A 219 13.62 0.24 10.44
N LEU A 220 14.63 -0.50 10.86
CA LEU A 220 15.13 -1.69 10.14
C LEU A 220 14.88 -3.02 10.85
N ALA A 221 14.20 -3.03 12.00
CA ALA A 221 14.01 -4.25 12.78
C ALA A 221 13.23 -5.34 12.01
N VAL A 222 12.14 -4.97 11.34
CA VAL A 222 11.31 -5.89 10.55
C VAL A 222 12.09 -6.36 9.32
N TYR A 223 12.78 -5.46 8.63
CA TYR A 223 13.66 -5.80 7.51
C TYR A 223 14.72 -6.85 7.90
N ARG A 224 15.46 -6.63 8.99
CA ARG A 224 16.50 -7.57 9.43
C ARG A 224 15.93 -8.95 9.76
N LYS A 225 14.75 -8.99 10.39
CA LYS A 225 14.06 -10.24 10.70
C LYS A 225 13.65 -10.97 9.41
N LEU A 226 13.02 -10.27 8.47
CA LEU A 226 12.62 -10.83 7.18
C LEU A 226 13.82 -11.35 6.40
N LEU A 227 14.90 -10.57 6.31
CA LEU A 227 16.12 -10.95 5.62
C LEU A 227 16.74 -12.22 6.20
N GLY A 228 16.79 -12.34 7.54
CA GLY A 228 17.29 -13.53 8.23
C GLY A 228 16.46 -14.79 7.96
N GLN A 229 15.14 -14.67 7.97
CA GLN A 229 14.25 -15.78 7.64
C GLN A 229 14.35 -16.18 6.16
N ALA A 230 14.30 -15.20 5.26
CA ALA A 230 14.37 -15.40 3.81
C ALA A 230 15.72 -16.03 3.40
N GLY A 231 16.83 -15.61 4.03
CA GLY A 231 18.15 -16.17 3.78
C GLY A 231 18.27 -17.67 4.06
N GLN A 232 17.47 -18.19 4.99
CA GLN A 232 17.42 -19.62 5.33
C GLN A 232 16.46 -20.44 4.47
N LEU A 233 15.48 -19.79 3.87
CA LEU A 233 14.33 -20.48 3.25
C LEU A 233 14.34 -20.39 1.73
N LEU A 234 14.64 -19.22 1.17
CA LEU A 234 14.50 -19.01 -0.27
C LEU A 234 15.49 -19.89 -1.08
N LYS A 235 15.02 -20.39 -2.20
CA LYS A 235 15.83 -21.13 -3.16
C LYS A 235 16.81 -20.21 -3.89
N PRO A 236 17.96 -20.73 -4.41
CA PRO A 236 18.82 -19.97 -5.30
C PRO A 236 18.06 -19.41 -6.51
N GLY A 237 18.39 -18.18 -6.90
CA GLY A 237 17.72 -17.45 -7.98
C GLY A 237 16.41 -16.76 -7.58
N ALA A 238 15.87 -17.01 -6.38
CA ALA A 238 14.70 -16.29 -5.89
C ALA A 238 15.07 -14.81 -5.61
N VAL A 239 14.13 -13.92 -5.93
CA VAL A 239 14.28 -12.46 -5.75
C VAL A 239 13.50 -11.98 -4.55
N ILE A 240 14.06 -11.04 -3.80
CA ILE A 240 13.35 -10.21 -2.82
C ILE A 240 13.21 -8.80 -3.39
N ALA A 241 11.99 -8.24 -3.32
CA ALA A 241 11.67 -6.87 -3.70
C ALA A 241 11.07 -6.14 -2.50
N LEU A 242 11.72 -5.08 -2.03
CA LEU A 242 11.33 -4.36 -0.81
C LEU A 242 11.16 -2.87 -1.05
N GLU A 243 10.14 -2.28 -0.43
CA GLU A 243 10.06 -0.85 -0.19
C GLU A 243 10.64 -0.53 1.19
N LEU A 244 11.49 0.51 1.26
CA LEU A 244 12.14 0.97 2.49
C LEU A 244 12.12 2.49 2.58
N ASP A 245 12.42 3.03 3.77
CA ASP A 245 12.63 4.46 3.94
C ASP A 245 13.87 4.90 3.15
N PRO A 246 13.78 5.97 2.34
CA PRO A 246 14.93 6.51 1.60
C PRO A 246 16.16 6.81 2.48
N ARG A 247 15.97 7.07 3.77
CA ARG A 247 17.05 7.32 4.73
C ARG A 247 17.86 6.06 5.05
N ASN A 248 17.22 4.87 4.95
CA ASN A 248 17.77 3.61 5.46
C ASN A 248 18.10 2.59 4.36
N VAL A 249 17.64 2.78 3.13
CA VAL A 249 17.75 1.78 2.06
C VAL A 249 19.22 1.40 1.74
N HIS A 250 20.16 2.34 1.81
CA HIS A 250 21.57 2.07 1.57
C HIS A 250 22.23 1.29 2.72
N GLU A 251 21.82 1.56 3.98
CA GLU A 251 22.23 0.75 5.13
C GLU A 251 21.68 -0.67 5.01
N ALA A 252 20.42 -0.81 4.65
CA ALA A 252 19.80 -2.10 4.39
C ALA A 252 20.52 -2.89 3.29
N ALA A 253 20.85 -2.25 2.19
CA ALA A 253 21.63 -2.86 1.11
C ALA A 253 23.02 -3.34 1.58
N SER A 254 23.72 -2.53 2.36
CA SER A 254 25.02 -2.89 2.93
C SER A 254 24.90 -4.08 3.90
N ALA A 255 23.88 -4.11 4.74
CA ALA A 255 23.61 -5.21 5.65
C ALA A 255 23.30 -6.52 4.90
N ALA A 256 22.53 -6.44 3.80
CA ALA A 256 22.25 -7.60 2.96
C ALA A 256 23.53 -8.17 2.33
N ALA A 257 24.39 -7.32 1.77
CA ALA A 257 25.67 -7.74 1.20
C ALA A 257 26.55 -8.43 2.25
N ALA A 258 26.63 -7.88 3.46
CA ALA A 258 27.37 -8.49 4.58
C ALA A 258 26.78 -9.83 5.04
N ALA A 259 25.47 -10.05 4.86
CA ALA A 259 24.78 -11.30 5.16
C ALA A 259 24.89 -12.35 4.03
N GLY A 260 25.66 -12.09 2.98
CA GLY A 260 25.91 -13.04 1.89
C GLY A 260 24.83 -13.06 0.80
N TRP A 261 23.96 -12.05 0.75
CA TRP A 261 23.11 -11.84 -0.42
C TRP A 261 23.97 -11.34 -1.59
N GLY A 262 23.59 -11.71 -2.80
CA GLY A 262 24.23 -11.24 -4.00
C GLY A 262 24.32 -9.70 -4.06
N ARG A 263 24.74 -9.14 -5.18
CA ARG A 263 24.86 -7.67 -5.30
C ARG A 263 23.49 -6.99 -5.10
N PRO A 264 23.27 -6.27 -3.97
CA PRO A 264 22.03 -5.54 -3.75
C PRO A 264 21.83 -4.45 -4.82
N GLU A 265 20.64 -4.37 -5.37
CA GLU A 265 20.25 -3.32 -6.31
C GLU A 265 19.31 -2.35 -5.61
N VAL A 266 19.70 -1.08 -5.57
CA VAL A 266 18.86 0.01 -5.03
C VAL A 266 18.28 0.81 -6.17
N VAL A 267 16.95 0.94 -6.20
CA VAL A 267 16.21 1.65 -7.25
C VAL A 267 15.52 2.87 -6.65
N ALA A 268 15.54 3.98 -7.38
CA ALA A 268 14.88 5.22 -6.97
C ALA A 268 13.40 5.22 -7.35
N ASP A 269 12.60 5.94 -6.55
CA ASP A 269 11.22 6.26 -6.89
C ASP A 269 11.14 7.35 -7.99
N LEU A 270 9.93 7.65 -8.45
CA LEU A 270 9.70 8.67 -9.49
C LEU A 270 10.14 10.09 -9.10
N THR A 271 10.40 10.33 -7.81
CA THR A 271 10.95 11.61 -7.30
C THR A 271 12.48 11.62 -7.22
N GLY A 272 13.12 10.50 -7.58
CA GLY A 272 14.57 10.31 -7.53
C GLY A 272 15.12 9.91 -6.16
N LYS A 273 14.27 9.54 -5.20
CA LYS A 273 14.69 9.06 -3.88
C LYS A 273 14.91 7.55 -3.93
N ALA A 274 16.06 7.08 -3.50
CA ALA A 274 16.35 5.67 -3.33
C ALA A 274 15.34 5.05 -2.33
N ARG A 275 14.53 4.08 -2.78
CA ARG A 275 13.42 3.54 -1.99
C ARG A 275 13.28 2.03 -2.09
N PHE A 276 13.62 1.45 -3.23
CA PHE A 276 13.41 0.03 -3.46
C PHE A 276 14.73 -0.71 -3.40
N LEU A 277 14.70 -1.88 -2.76
CA LEU A 277 15.84 -2.78 -2.62
C LEU A 277 15.51 -4.13 -3.23
N PHE A 278 16.32 -4.56 -4.19
CA PHE A 278 16.23 -5.88 -4.79
C PHE A 278 17.44 -6.72 -4.37
N LEU A 279 17.18 -7.96 -3.97
CA LEU A 279 18.18 -8.94 -3.55
C LEU A 279 17.90 -10.24 -4.29
N GLU A 280 18.92 -10.85 -4.86
CA GLU A 280 18.84 -12.19 -5.45
C GLU A 280 19.50 -13.20 -4.52
N LYS A 281 18.85 -14.33 -4.31
CA LYS A 281 19.41 -15.43 -3.51
C LYS A 281 20.49 -16.16 -4.34
N THR A 282 21.71 -16.12 -3.86
CA THR A 282 22.86 -16.83 -4.46
C THR A 282 22.89 -18.29 -4.06
#